data_4da043a0b412bc53d244441889e7e38e
#
_entry.id   4da043a0b412bc53d244441889e7e38e
#
_cell.length_a   1.000
_cell.length_b   1.000
_cell.length_c   1.000
_cell.angle_alpha   90.00
_cell.angle_beta   90.00
_cell.angle_gamma   90.00
#
_symmetry.space_group_name_H-M   'P 1'
#
loop_
_entity.id
_entity.type
_entity.pdbx_description
1 polymer ?
#
loop_
_entity_poly.entity_id
_entity_poly.type
_entity_poly.pdbx_seq_one_letter_code
_entity_poly.pdbx_strand_id
1 'polypeptide(L)'
;YGVPKDNISVVMSDGTDPADDIQIEEGVFKSSPLDLDYDGKPDIEYAATRANVKKVLSDLSRKMQKDDHLFFYVIDHGGSIDEKNQSYICLWNWESLHDYELADWLRPFREKSIYINAVLGQCYSGGFVKELTEIGCVVATASEGDKPSYACRGIPFDEFVYQWTSAINEKDAFDHNVLSDEDHNGRVTMDEAFRYAKQHDGASEVPQYNSKPISVGEDLAFNNLPK
;
A
#
# COMPACT_ATOMS: atom_id res chain seq x y z
N TYR A 1 16.14 -0.68 -2.03
CA TYR A 1 16.28 -1.18 -0.65
C TYR A 1 16.78 -2.61 -0.56
N GLY A 2 16.87 -3.32 -1.70
CA GLY A 2 17.44 -4.68 -1.73
C GLY A 2 16.55 -5.74 -1.07
N VAL A 3 15.25 -5.52 -0.98
CA VAL A 3 14.32 -6.57 -0.53
C VAL A 3 14.40 -7.73 -1.54
N PRO A 4 14.72 -8.96 -1.09
CA PRO A 4 14.75 -10.11 -1.99
C PRO A 4 13.40 -10.33 -2.67
N LYS A 5 13.37 -10.69 -3.97
CA LYS A 5 12.13 -10.96 -4.71
C LYS A 5 11.25 -12.00 -4.01
N ASP A 6 11.84 -13.03 -3.41
CA ASP A 6 11.11 -14.08 -2.67
C ASP A 6 10.35 -13.55 -1.43
N ASN A 7 10.62 -12.31 -1.03
CA ASN A 7 9.93 -11.61 0.05
C ASN A 7 8.92 -10.57 -0.47
N ILE A 8 8.72 -10.50 -1.79
CA ILE A 8 7.73 -9.63 -2.43
C ILE A 8 6.63 -10.52 -3.03
N SER A 9 5.38 -10.21 -2.76
CA SER A 9 4.23 -10.89 -3.36
C SER A 9 3.37 -9.85 -4.07
N VAL A 10 3.20 -10.00 -5.37
CA VAL A 10 2.36 -9.11 -6.18
C VAL A 10 1.05 -9.82 -6.51
N VAL A 11 -0.05 -9.16 -6.16
CA VAL A 11 -1.42 -9.62 -6.43
C VAL A 11 -2.06 -8.54 -7.29
N MET A 12 -2.33 -8.82 -8.56
CA MET A 12 -2.70 -7.79 -9.52
C MET A 12 -3.71 -8.30 -10.54
N SER A 13 -4.73 -7.50 -10.84
CA SER A 13 -5.74 -7.72 -11.88
C SER A 13 -6.24 -9.17 -11.94
N ASP A 14 -6.20 -9.82 -13.11
CA ASP A 14 -6.56 -11.23 -13.30
C ASP A 14 -5.39 -12.22 -13.05
N GLY A 15 -4.24 -11.71 -12.61
CA GLY A 15 -3.05 -12.51 -12.31
C GLY A 15 -2.27 -12.89 -13.56
N THR A 16 -2.22 -14.18 -13.85
CA THR A 16 -1.47 -14.73 -14.99
C THR A 16 -2.34 -15.03 -16.21
N ASP A 17 -3.62 -14.62 -16.21
CA ASP A 17 -4.50 -14.79 -17.37
C ASP A 17 -4.00 -13.86 -18.51
N PRO A 18 -3.88 -14.34 -19.76
CA PRO A 18 -3.46 -13.50 -20.88
C PRO A 18 -4.57 -12.61 -21.46
N ALA A 19 -5.75 -12.58 -20.86
CA ALA A 19 -6.85 -11.71 -21.27
C ALA A 19 -6.52 -10.22 -21.06
N ASP A 20 -7.23 -9.36 -21.78
CA ASP A 20 -7.07 -7.91 -21.65
C ASP A 20 -7.71 -7.43 -20.32
N ASP A 21 -6.92 -6.93 -19.38
CA ASP A 21 -7.30 -6.59 -18.02
C ASP A 21 -6.88 -5.18 -17.57
N ILE A 22 -6.00 -4.52 -18.31
CA ILE A 22 -5.59 -3.14 -18.03
C ILE A 22 -6.06 -2.18 -19.12
N GLN A 23 -6.73 -1.11 -18.73
CA GLN A 23 -7.08 -0.03 -19.65
C GLN A 23 -5.90 0.94 -19.79
N ILE A 24 -5.36 1.06 -20.98
CA ILE A 24 -4.20 1.92 -21.31
C ILE A 24 -4.62 3.27 -21.90
N GLU A 25 -5.79 3.33 -22.55
CA GLU A 25 -6.44 4.51 -23.09
C GLU A 25 -7.96 4.30 -23.02
N GLU A 26 -8.75 5.35 -23.20
CA GLU A 26 -10.21 5.23 -23.17
C GLU A 26 -10.70 4.18 -24.20
N GLY A 27 -11.28 3.09 -23.68
CA GLY A 27 -11.79 1.97 -24.48
C GLY A 27 -10.72 1.05 -25.07
N VAL A 28 -9.43 1.23 -24.77
CA VAL A 28 -8.33 0.38 -25.22
C VAL A 28 -7.77 -0.41 -24.04
N PHE A 29 -7.87 -1.73 -24.15
CA PHE A 29 -7.40 -2.66 -23.12
C PHE A 29 -6.21 -3.48 -23.63
N LYS A 30 -5.39 -3.95 -22.72
CA LYS A 30 -4.30 -4.92 -22.94
C LYS A 30 -4.19 -5.85 -21.73
N SER A 31 -3.54 -6.98 -21.93
CA SER A 31 -3.07 -7.81 -20.81
C SER A 31 -1.97 -7.09 -20.04
N SER A 32 -2.07 -7.08 -18.71
CA SER A 32 -1.04 -6.50 -17.85
C SER A 32 0.29 -7.24 -17.98
N PRO A 33 1.43 -6.53 -17.92
CA PRO A 33 2.73 -7.18 -17.98
C PRO A 33 2.97 -8.01 -16.73
N LEU A 34 3.40 -9.26 -16.89
CA LEU A 34 3.74 -10.13 -15.76
C LEU A 34 5.10 -9.83 -15.13
N ASP A 35 6.04 -9.32 -15.93
CA ASP A 35 7.39 -8.91 -15.55
C ASP A 35 7.41 -7.37 -15.38
N LEU A 36 7.36 -6.91 -14.16
CA LEU A 36 7.20 -5.48 -13.83
C LEU A 36 8.54 -4.73 -13.77
N ASP A 37 9.64 -5.43 -13.50
CA ASP A 37 10.98 -4.84 -13.39
C ASP A 37 11.89 -5.17 -14.57
N TYR A 38 11.36 -5.87 -15.58
CA TYR A 38 12.03 -6.23 -16.84
C TYR A 38 13.28 -7.10 -16.65
N ASP A 39 13.32 -7.96 -15.63
CA ASP A 39 14.42 -8.90 -15.40
C ASP A 39 14.27 -10.23 -16.18
N GLY A 40 13.19 -10.40 -16.90
CA GLY A 40 12.85 -11.57 -17.70
C GLY A 40 12.12 -12.67 -16.94
N LYS A 41 11.66 -12.40 -15.71
CA LYS A 41 10.88 -13.33 -14.88
C LYS A 41 9.56 -12.69 -14.48
N PRO A 42 8.47 -13.46 -14.38
CA PRO A 42 7.22 -12.95 -13.85
C PRO A 42 7.34 -12.53 -12.39
N ASP A 43 6.77 -11.36 -12.06
CA ASP A 43 6.60 -10.85 -10.69
C ASP A 43 5.18 -11.11 -10.17
N ILE A 44 4.18 -11.19 -11.07
CA ILE A 44 2.78 -11.40 -10.71
C ILE A 44 2.51 -12.90 -10.59
N GLU A 45 2.04 -13.33 -9.43
CA GLU A 45 1.70 -14.73 -9.17
C GLU A 45 0.19 -14.98 -9.08
N TYR A 46 -0.58 -13.99 -8.64
CA TYR A 46 -1.99 -14.17 -8.29
C TYR A 46 -2.86 -13.03 -8.80
N ALA A 47 -4.07 -13.40 -9.25
CA ALA A 47 -5.15 -12.44 -9.46
C ALA A 47 -5.54 -11.73 -8.15
N ALA A 48 -5.95 -10.47 -8.24
CA ALA A 48 -6.36 -9.64 -7.11
C ALA A 48 -7.76 -10.04 -6.59
N THR A 49 -7.96 -11.30 -6.25
CA THR A 49 -9.19 -11.82 -5.64
C THR A 49 -9.08 -11.91 -4.13
N ARG A 50 -10.21 -11.87 -3.42
CA ARG A 50 -10.25 -12.05 -1.95
C ARG A 50 -9.55 -13.34 -1.50
N ALA A 51 -9.78 -14.42 -2.22
CA ALA A 51 -9.19 -15.72 -1.90
C ALA A 51 -7.66 -15.68 -1.98
N ASN A 52 -7.12 -15.05 -3.03
CA ASN A 52 -5.68 -14.94 -3.24
C ASN A 52 -5.02 -13.98 -2.24
N VAL A 53 -5.61 -12.80 -1.99
CA VAL A 53 -5.10 -11.86 -0.97
C VAL A 53 -5.05 -12.56 0.40
N LYS A 54 -6.14 -13.25 0.80
CA LYS A 54 -6.19 -14.00 2.05
C LYS A 54 -5.14 -15.11 2.10
N LYS A 55 -4.97 -15.85 0.99
CA LYS A 55 -3.96 -16.90 0.87
C LYS A 55 -2.56 -16.34 1.07
N VAL A 56 -2.19 -15.28 0.34
CA VAL A 56 -0.87 -14.64 0.42
C VAL A 56 -0.59 -14.15 1.84
N LEU A 57 -1.52 -13.41 2.46
CA LEU A 57 -1.37 -12.97 3.85
C LEU A 57 -1.22 -14.14 4.82
N SER A 58 -2.01 -15.21 4.65
CA SER A 58 -1.89 -16.42 5.49
C SER A 58 -0.53 -17.10 5.31
N ASP A 59 -0.02 -17.21 4.08
CA ASP A 59 1.29 -17.80 3.79
C ASP A 59 2.42 -16.97 4.38
N LEU A 60 2.38 -15.64 4.22
CA LEU A 60 3.34 -14.72 4.83
C LEU A 60 3.32 -14.80 6.36
N SER A 61 2.13 -14.80 6.98
CA SER A 61 2.02 -14.90 8.44
C SER A 61 2.62 -16.20 9.00
N ARG A 62 2.65 -17.28 8.23
CA ARG A 62 3.32 -18.53 8.62
C ARG A 62 4.84 -18.47 8.52
N LYS A 63 5.36 -17.77 7.51
CA LYS A 63 6.81 -17.64 7.26
C LYS A 63 7.46 -16.64 8.21
N MET A 64 6.81 -15.50 8.44
CA MET A 64 7.36 -14.37 9.19
C MET A 64 7.49 -14.67 10.67
N GLN A 65 8.51 -14.07 11.29
CA GLN A 65 8.90 -14.23 12.67
C GLN A 65 8.67 -12.94 13.46
N LYS A 66 8.81 -13.03 14.78
CA LYS A 66 8.82 -11.85 15.67
C LYS A 66 9.86 -10.82 15.19
N ASP A 67 9.48 -9.55 15.26
CA ASP A 67 10.26 -8.38 14.86
C ASP A 67 10.49 -8.24 13.34
N ASP A 68 9.96 -9.16 12.50
CA ASP A 68 9.86 -8.92 11.06
C ASP A 68 8.89 -7.76 10.75
N HIS A 69 8.99 -7.24 9.53
CA HIS A 69 8.16 -6.14 9.06
C HIS A 69 7.37 -6.54 7.81
N LEU A 70 6.04 -6.51 7.90
CA LEU A 70 5.14 -6.62 6.77
C LEU A 70 4.86 -5.22 6.21
N PHE A 71 5.13 -5.04 4.94
CA PHE A 71 4.74 -3.88 4.18
C PHE A 71 3.54 -4.24 3.30
N PHE A 72 2.39 -3.63 3.56
CA PHE A 72 1.15 -3.83 2.81
C PHE A 72 0.83 -2.56 2.02
N TYR A 73 0.77 -2.68 0.71
CA TYR A 73 0.69 -1.54 -0.20
C TYR A 73 -0.44 -1.74 -1.21
N VAL A 74 -1.29 -0.73 -1.40
CA VAL A 74 -2.45 -0.80 -2.28
C VAL A 74 -2.51 0.42 -3.20
N ILE A 75 -2.63 0.15 -4.49
CA ILE A 75 -3.05 1.10 -5.51
C ILE A 75 -4.21 0.45 -6.26
N ASP A 76 -5.41 0.97 -6.11
CA ASP A 76 -6.62 0.47 -6.77
C ASP A 76 -7.77 1.47 -6.59
N HIS A 77 -8.94 1.11 -7.06
CA HIS A 77 -10.18 1.75 -6.69
C HIS A 77 -10.64 1.33 -5.28
N GLY A 78 -11.44 2.18 -4.66
CA GLY A 78 -12.08 1.90 -3.39
C GLY A 78 -13.44 2.54 -3.29
N GLY A 79 -14.18 2.18 -2.26
CA GLY A 79 -15.49 2.71 -1.98
C GLY A 79 -15.83 2.68 -0.50
N SER A 80 -17.02 3.22 -0.17
CA SER A 80 -17.57 3.21 1.18
C SER A 80 -19.01 2.72 1.20
N ILE A 81 -19.43 2.23 2.36
CA ILE A 81 -20.82 1.93 2.70
C ILE A 81 -21.22 2.89 3.82
N ASP A 82 -21.77 4.03 3.46
CA ASP A 82 -22.05 5.15 4.37
C ASP A 82 -22.89 4.76 5.60
N GLU A 83 -23.95 3.95 5.40
CA GLU A 83 -24.81 3.48 6.49
C GLU A 83 -24.06 2.66 7.56
N LYS A 84 -22.93 2.08 7.20
CA LYS A 84 -22.12 1.22 8.09
C LYS A 84 -20.79 1.87 8.51
N ASN A 85 -20.46 3.03 7.94
CA ASN A 85 -19.15 3.67 8.10
C ASN A 85 -17.99 2.67 7.83
N GLN A 86 -18.11 1.91 6.75
CA GLN A 86 -17.16 0.90 6.29
C GLN A 86 -16.59 1.29 4.95
N SER A 87 -15.29 1.11 4.78
CA SER A 87 -14.61 1.29 3.50
C SER A 87 -14.14 -0.04 2.94
N TYR A 88 -13.89 -0.08 1.63
CA TYR A 88 -13.40 -1.29 0.97
C TYR A 88 -12.44 -0.97 -0.17
N ILE A 89 -11.55 -1.92 -0.44
CA ILE A 89 -10.70 -1.99 -1.64
C ILE A 89 -11.50 -2.75 -2.71
N CYS A 90 -11.55 -2.22 -3.93
CA CYS A 90 -12.05 -2.98 -5.07
C CYS A 90 -11.04 -4.07 -5.45
N LEU A 91 -11.55 -5.25 -5.76
CA LEU A 91 -10.74 -6.39 -6.19
C LEU A 91 -11.25 -6.91 -7.53
N TRP A 92 -10.45 -7.77 -8.17
CA TRP A 92 -10.83 -8.41 -9.43
C TRP A 92 -12.15 -9.18 -9.31
N ASN A 93 -12.88 -9.30 -10.42
CA ASN A 93 -14.20 -9.91 -10.50
C ASN A 93 -15.28 -9.23 -9.63
N TRP A 94 -15.19 -7.90 -9.45
CA TRP A 94 -16.15 -7.13 -8.63
C TRP A 94 -16.20 -7.54 -7.16
N GLU A 95 -15.15 -8.21 -6.68
CA GLU A 95 -15.00 -8.49 -5.28
C GLU A 95 -14.58 -7.24 -4.50
N SER A 96 -14.82 -7.25 -3.20
CA SER A 96 -14.40 -6.16 -2.30
C SER A 96 -13.71 -6.73 -1.07
N LEU A 97 -12.70 -6.05 -0.57
CA LEU A 97 -12.06 -6.33 0.71
C LEU A 97 -12.35 -5.18 1.67
N HIS A 98 -13.16 -5.45 2.68
CA HIS A 98 -13.55 -4.45 3.67
C HIS A 98 -12.45 -4.20 4.71
N ASP A 99 -12.47 -3.02 5.31
CA ASP A 99 -11.55 -2.55 6.35
C ASP A 99 -11.45 -3.52 7.54
N TYR A 100 -12.58 -3.96 8.10
CA TYR A 100 -12.61 -4.92 9.22
C TYR A 100 -12.09 -6.31 8.83
N GLU A 101 -12.30 -6.74 7.57
CA GLU A 101 -11.80 -8.03 7.09
C GLU A 101 -10.28 -8.03 6.93
N LEU A 102 -9.74 -6.93 6.38
CA LEU A 102 -8.29 -6.75 6.28
C LEU A 102 -7.67 -6.73 7.67
N ALA A 103 -8.27 -6.03 8.62
CA ALA A 103 -7.81 -6.02 10.01
C ALA A 103 -7.79 -7.45 10.60
N ASP A 104 -8.84 -8.24 10.38
CA ASP A 104 -8.89 -9.63 10.85
C ASP A 104 -7.82 -10.51 10.19
N TRP A 105 -7.53 -10.32 8.91
CA TRP A 105 -6.49 -11.09 8.21
C TRP A 105 -5.07 -10.69 8.61
N LEU A 106 -4.89 -9.44 9.06
CA LEU A 106 -3.60 -8.94 9.56
C LEU A 106 -3.35 -9.24 11.05
N ARG A 107 -4.38 -9.58 11.82
CA ARG A 107 -4.26 -9.87 13.26
C ARG A 107 -3.22 -10.95 13.59
N PRO A 108 -3.12 -12.08 12.85
CA PRO A 108 -2.10 -13.10 13.12
C PRO A 108 -0.65 -12.60 13.07
N PHE A 109 -0.36 -11.57 12.29
CA PHE A 109 0.98 -10.96 12.26
C PHE A 109 1.25 -10.23 13.59
N ARG A 110 0.27 -9.48 14.09
CA ARG A 110 0.40 -8.73 15.35
C ARG A 110 0.51 -9.64 16.56
N GLU A 111 -0.18 -10.78 16.55
CA GLU A 111 -0.06 -11.82 17.59
C GLU A 111 1.36 -12.38 17.68
N LYS A 112 2.10 -12.36 16.58
CA LYS A 112 3.52 -12.72 16.51
C LYS A 112 4.49 -11.57 16.77
N SER A 113 4.00 -10.38 17.08
CA SER A 113 4.82 -9.16 17.21
C SER A 113 5.56 -8.77 15.92
N ILE A 114 4.96 -9.01 14.77
CA ILE A 114 5.42 -8.53 13.46
C ILE A 114 4.94 -7.10 13.29
N TYR A 115 5.80 -6.19 12.85
CA TYR A 115 5.41 -4.82 12.52
C TYR A 115 4.65 -4.81 11.20
N ILE A 116 3.61 -3.98 11.11
CA ILE A 116 2.82 -3.82 9.89
C ILE A 116 2.75 -2.35 9.54
N ASN A 117 3.16 -2.02 8.32
CA ASN A 117 2.90 -0.74 7.71
C ASN A 117 1.96 -0.92 6.51
N ALA A 118 0.83 -0.20 6.52
CA ALA A 118 -0.15 -0.20 5.45
C ALA A 118 -0.17 1.17 4.76
N VAL A 119 0.04 1.19 3.45
CA VAL A 119 -0.10 2.37 2.59
C VAL A 119 -1.22 2.13 1.60
N LEU A 120 -2.28 2.93 1.69
CA LEU A 120 -3.53 2.72 0.99
C LEU A 120 -3.87 3.93 0.12
N GLY A 121 -3.75 3.78 -1.21
CA GLY A 121 -3.97 4.84 -2.20
C GLY A 121 -5.41 4.93 -2.72
N GLN A 122 -6.27 3.94 -2.46
CA GLN A 122 -7.63 3.93 -3.00
C GLN A 122 -8.55 5.02 -2.42
N CYS A 123 -9.58 5.39 -3.15
CA CYS A 123 -10.67 6.24 -2.65
C CYS A 123 -11.22 5.70 -1.32
N TYR A 124 -11.65 6.60 -0.42
CA TYR A 124 -12.21 6.27 0.90
C TYR A 124 -11.27 5.49 1.82
N SER A 125 -9.97 5.54 1.54
CA SER A 125 -8.95 4.77 2.28
C SER A 125 -8.85 5.14 3.76
N GLY A 126 -9.20 6.35 4.14
CA GLY A 126 -9.22 6.80 5.54
C GLY A 126 -10.14 5.98 6.46
N GLY A 127 -11.15 5.29 5.92
CA GLY A 127 -11.98 4.38 6.69
C GLY A 127 -11.23 3.19 7.29
N PHE A 128 -10.11 2.81 6.69
CA PHE A 128 -9.23 1.74 7.19
C PHE A 128 -8.40 2.14 8.42
N VAL A 129 -8.19 3.44 8.63
CA VAL A 129 -7.26 3.94 9.66
C VAL A 129 -7.62 3.41 11.05
N LYS A 130 -8.90 3.49 11.44
CA LYS A 130 -9.34 3.06 12.75
C LYS A 130 -9.09 1.56 12.96
N GLU A 131 -9.61 0.72 12.06
CA GLU A 131 -9.60 -0.73 12.22
C GLU A 131 -8.15 -1.28 12.22
N LEU A 132 -7.29 -0.77 11.34
CA LEU A 132 -5.89 -1.21 11.27
C LEU A 132 -5.06 -0.67 12.45
N THR A 133 -5.31 0.56 12.90
CA THR A 133 -4.58 1.11 14.05
C THR A 133 -4.96 0.40 15.35
N GLU A 134 -6.22 -0.02 15.50
CA GLU A 134 -6.66 -0.75 16.70
C GLU A 134 -5.94 -2.09 16.87
N ILE A 135 -5.51 -2.72 15.78
CA ILE A 135 -4.67 -3.94 15.84
C ILE A 135 -3.16 -3.63 15.90
N GLY A 136 -2.76 -2.35 15.89
CA GLY A 136 -1.36 -1.92 16.06
C GLY A 136 -0.58 -1.79 14.76
N CYS A 137 -1.23 -1.51 13.63
CA CYS A 137 -0.56 -1.15 12.38
C CYS A 137 -0.14 0.33 12.38
N VAL A 138 0.90 0.64 11.60
CA VAL A 138 1.16 1.99 11.09
C VAL A 138 0.37 2.13 9.79
N VAL A 139 -0.44 3.17 9.66
CA VAL A 139 -1.37 3.31 8.53
C VAL A 139 -1.24 4.70 7.92
N ALA A 140 -1.01 4.74 6.62
CA ALA A 140 -1.01 5.95 5.81
C ALA A 140 -2.01 5.78 4.65
N THR A 141 -2.89 6.76 4.44
CA THR A 141 -3.96 6.67 3.44
C THR A 141 -4.05 7.95 2.61
N ALA A 142 -4.44 7.83 1.35
CA ALA A 142 -4.55 8.94 0.42
C ALA A 142 -5.67 9.92 0.76
N SER A 143 -6.80 9.44 1.30
CA SER A 143 -7.99 10.25 1.50
C SER A 143 -8.66 10.00 2.84
N GLU A 144 -9.62 10.88 3.18
CA GLU A 144 -10.57 10.65 4.28
C GLU A 144 -11.50 9.47 3.96
N GLY A 145 -12.14 8.91 4.99
CA GLY A 145 -13.03 7.75 4.84
C GLY A 145 -14.32 8.00 4.05
N ASP A 146 -14.66 9.26 3.81
CA ASP A 146 -15.85 9.70 3.05
C ASP A 146 -15.50 10.46 1.77
N LYS A 147 -14.24 10.45 1.33
CA LYS A 147 -13.73 11.20 0.18
C LYS A 147 -12.98 10.32 -0.83
N PRO A 148 -13.00 10.69 -2.12
CA PRO A 148 -12.16 10.04 -3.12
C PRO A 148 -10.68 10.41 -2.95
N SER A 149 -9.80 9.57 -3.51
CA SER A 149 -8.41 9.88 -3.84
C SER A 149 -8.28 10.23 -5.33
N TYR A 150 -7.12 10.73 -5.74
CA TYR A 150 -6.91 11.23 -7.10
C TYR A 150 -5.59 10.75 -7.69
N ALA A 151 -5.60 10.59 -9.02
CA ALA A 151 -4.38 10.29 -9.77
C ALA A 151 -3.56 11.56 -10.03
N CYS A 152 -2.26 11.39 -10.21
CA CYS A 152 -1.33 12.44 -10.65
C CYS A 152 -1.75 13.01 -12.00
N ARG A 153 -1.49 14.30 -12.22
CA ARG A 153 -1.80 14.96 -13.50
C ARG A 153 -0.85 14.60 -14.65
N GLY A 154 0.32 14.11 -14.37
CA GLY A 154 1.38 13.94 -15.38
C GLY A 154 1.89 12.51 -15.53
N ILE A 155 1.53 11.62 -14.63
CA ILE A 155 1.91 10.22 -14.63
C ILE A 155 0.71 9.36 -14.25
N PRO A 156 0.55 8.16 -14.81
CA PRO A 156 -0.57 7.27 -14.47
C PRO A 156 -0.34 6.57 -13.13
N PHE A 157 -0.41 7.33 -12.05
CA PHE A 157 -0.16 6.87 -10.69
C PHE A 157 -1.04 7.63 -9.69
N ASP A 158 -1.32 7.07 -8.52
CA ASP A 158 -1.99 7.75 -7.42
C ASP A 158 -1.12 8.88 -6.86
N GLU A 159 -1.69 10.06 -6.61
CA GLU A 159 -0.91 11.24 -6.20
C GLU A 159 -0.25 11.04 -4.84
N PHE A 160 -1.02 10.66 -3.82
CA PHE A 160 -0.47 10.45 -2.47
C PHE A 160 0.61 9.37 -2.48
N VAL A 161 0.32 8.23 -3.13
CA VAL A 161 1.24 7.09 -3.17
C VAL A 161 2.52 7.41 -3.93
N TYR A 162 2.42 8.23 -5.00
CA TYR A 162 3.58 8.74 -5.71
C TYR A 162 4.50 9.57 -4.79
N GLN A 163 3.93 10.52 -4.06
CA GLN A 163 4.69 11.36 -3.14
C GLN A 163 5.28 10.54 -1.99
N TRP A 164 4.51 9.58 -1.46
CA TRP A 164 4.98 8.69 -0.40
C TRP A 164 6.16 7.81 -0.87
N THR A 165 6.06 7.24 -2.07
CA THR A 165 7.12 6.42 -2.66
C THR A 165 8.36 7.25 -2.96
N SER A 166 8.18 8.48 -3.47
CA SER A 166 9.28 9.42 -3.70
C SER A 166 9.99 9.78 -2.40
N ALA A 167 9.25 9.99 -1.31
CA ALA A 167 9.81 10.25 0.01
C ALA A 167 10.69 9.10 0.49
N ILE A 168 10.15 7.87 0.49
CA ILE A 168 10.91 6.69 0.92
C ILE A 168 12.15 6.47 0.07
N ASN A 169 12.07 6.71 -1.24
CA ASN A 169 13.18 6.53 -2.16
C ASN A 169 14.18 7.69 -2.14
N GLU A 170 13.85 8.82 -1.51
CA GLU A 170 14.59 10.09 -1.57
C GLU A 170 14.83 10.57 -3.01
N LYS A 171 14.00 10.07 -3.94
CA LYS A 171 13.98 10.43 -5.36
C LYS A 171 12.59 10.32 -5.94
N ASP A 172 12.26 11.24 -6.84
CA ASP A 172 11.02 11.19 -7.62
C ASP A 172 11.15 10.27 -8.87
N ALA A 173 10.07 10.14 -9.64
CA ALA A 173 10.05 9.32 -10.86
C ALA A 173 10.95 9.87 -11.99
N PHE A 174 11.47 11.09 -11.86
CA PHE A 174 12.36 11.76 -12.82
C PHE A 174 13.81 11.82 -12.32
N ASP A 175 14.14 11.07 -11.28
CA ASP A 175 15.46 11.00 -10.63
C ASP A 175 15.92 12.32 -9.94
N HIS A 176 14.97 13.22 -9.65
CA HIS A 176 15.27 14.39 -8.82
C HIS A 176 15.35 13.99 -7.34
N ASN A 177 16.28 14.61 -6.61
CA ASN A 177 16.42 14.36 -5.18
C ASN A 177 15.20 14.89 -4.40
N VAL A 178 14.73 14.09 -3.48
CA VAL A 178 13.66 14.39 -2.51
C VAL A 178 14.27 14.51 -1.12
N LEU A 179 13.92 15.54 -0.39
CA LEU A 179 14.39 15.79 0.97
C LEU A 179 13.27 15.43 1.96
N SER A 180 13.24 14.19 2.37
CA SER A 180 12.21 13.60 3.25
C SER A 180 12.74 13.18 4.62
N ASP A 181 14.06 12.97 4.77
CA ASP A 181 14.74 12.77 6.05
C ASP A 181 14.81 14.12 6.79
N GLU A 182 13.81 14.42 7.62
CA GLU A 182 13.66 15.74 8.25
C GLU A 182 14.66 15.96 9.39
N ASP A 183 15.02 14.92 10.12
CA ASP A 183 15.96 15.01 11.24
C ASP A 183 17.42 14.73 10.83
N HIS A 184 17.65 14.42 9.55
CA HIS A 184 18.96 14.16 8.96
C HIS A 184 19.72 13.00 9.62
N ASN A 185 19.00 11.98 10.06
CA ASN A 185 19.58 10.79 10.68
C ASN A 185 19.99 9.70 9.67
N GLY A 186 19.77 9.92 8.37
CA GLY A 186 20.07 9.00 7.27
C GLY A 186 18.99 7.94 7.08
N ARG A 187 17.77 8.18 7.58
CA ARG A 187 16.65 7.25 7.50
C ARG A 187 15.37 8.02 7.25
N VAL A 188 14.52 7.52 6.39
CA VAL A 188 13.16 8.04 6.21
C VAL A 188 12.19 7.10 6.91
N THR A 189 11.61 7.58 7.99
CA THR A 189 10.59 6.85 8.77
C THR A 189 9.23 6.88 8.08
N MET A 190 8.31 6.04 8.50
CA MET A 190 6.93 6.03 7.97
C MET A 190 6.20 7.35 8.24
N ASP A 191 6.50 7.97 9.36
CA ASP A 191 5.95 9.28 9.73
C ASP A 191 6.52 10.41 8.85
N GLU A 192 7.82 10.43 8.61
CA GLU A 192 8.47 11.41 7.71
C GLU A 192 7.98 11.25 6.27
N ALA A 193 7.89 10.01 5.77
CA ALA A 193 7.37 9.75 4.44
C ALA A 193 5.92 10.24 4.29
N PHE A 194 5.09 10.02 5.32
CA PHE A 194 3.73 10.53 5.33
C PHE A 194 3.68 12.06 5.35
N ARG A 195 4.49 12.71 6.20
CA ARG A 195 4.52 14.19 6.26
C ARG A 195 4.94 14.79 4.94
N TYR A 196 5.98 14.22 4.32
CA TYR A 196 6.41 14.65 2.98
C TYR A 196 5.27 14.47 1.96
N ALA A 197 4.66 13.28 1.88
CA ALA A 197 3.60 13.01 0.94
C ALA A 197 2.42 13.97 1.10
N LYS A 198 1.97 14.16 2.33
CA LYS A 198 0.88 15.11 2.63
C LYS A 198 1.19 16.56 2.27
N GLN A 199 2.43 16.99 2.43
CA GLN A 199 2.86 18.36 2.09
C GLN A 199 2.95 18.58 0.58
N HIS A 200 3.31 17.55 -0.19
CA HIS A 200 3.54 17.62 -1.62
C HIS A 200 2.39 17.08 -2.46
N ASP A 201 1.36 16.54 -1.83
CA ASP A 201 0.12 16.13 -2.48
C ASP A 201 -0.54 17.35 -3.15
N GLY A 202 -0.57 17.33 -4.47
CA GLY A 202 -1.14 18.40 -5.29
C GLY A 202 -2.62 18.20 -5.60
N ALA A 203 -3.23 17.12 -5.13
CA ALA A 203 -4.63 16.80 -5.35
C ALA A 203 -5.57 17.47 -4.32
N SER A 204 -6.87 17.30 -4.53
CA SER A 204 -7.89 17.82 -3.60
C SER A 204 -8.30 16.78 -2.57
N GLU A 205 -7.37 15.92 -2.16
CA GLU A 205 -7.55 14.90 -1.14
C GLU A 205 -6.88 15.30 0.19
N VAL A 206 -7.22 14.60 1.26
CA VAL A 206 -6.66 14.87 2.58
C VAL A 206 -6.09 13.57 3.16
N PRO A 207 -4.80 13.30 2.95
CA PRO A 207 -4.14 12.12 3.48
C PRO A 207 -4.27 11.99 4.98
N GLN A 208 -4.52 10.76 5.45
CA GLN A 208 -4.68 10.41 6.85
C GLN A 208 -3.55 9.50 7.32
N TYR A 209 -3.18 9.63 8.58
CA TYR A 209 -2.13 8.81 9.19
C TYR A 209 -2.44 8.49 10.64
N ASN A 210 -2.11 7.28 11.06
CA ASN A 210 -2.10 6.93 12.46
C ASN A 210 -1.16 5.75 12.74
N SER A 211 -0.60 5.70 13.93
CA SER A 211 0.13 4.55 14.44
C SER A 211 -0.14 4.35 15.93
N LYS A 212 -0.13 3.11 16.40
CA LYS A 212 -0.39 2.83 17.81
C LYS A 212 0.58 1.76 18.33
N PRO A 213 1.51 2.12 19.23
CA PRO A 213 1.80 3.48 19.70
C PRO A 213 2.37 4.38 18.62
N ILE A 214 2.28 5.69 18.79
CA ILE A 214 2.77 6.70 17.81
C ILE A 214 4.26 6.50 17.50
N SER A 215 5.07 6.19 18.53
CA SER A 215 6.51 5.95 18.38
C SER A 215 6.88 4.85 17.37
N VAL A 216 5.99 3.90 17.08
CA VAL A 216 6.28 2.86 16.07
C VAL A 216 6.44 3.46 14.68
N GLY A 217 5.58 4.41 14.29
CA GLY A 217 5.69 5.08 12.99
C GLY A 217 6.88 6.03 12.91
N GLU A 218 7.30 6.60 14.04
CA GLU A 218 8.47 7.46 14.16
C GLU A 218 9.80 6.68 14.10
N ASP A 219 9.79 5.38 14.49
CA ASP A 219 10.98 4.53 14.51
C ASP A 219 11.08 3.61 13.28
N LEU A 220 9.95 3.31 12.62
CA LEU A 220 9.88 2.33 11.55
C LEU A 220 10.33 2.94 10.23
N ALA A 221 11.40 2.40 9.65
CA ALA A 221 11.94 2.81 8.36
C ALA A 221 12.34 1.58 7.53
N PHE A 222 12.37 1.69 6.20
CA PHE A 222 12.74 0.60 5.30
C PHE A 222 14.17 0.12 5.51
N ASN A 223 15.11 0.99 5.81
CA ASN A 223 16.52 0.64 6.02
C ASN A 223 16.81 0.05 7.41
N ASN A 224 15.79 -0.12 8.25
CA ASN A 224 15.85 -0.89 9.50
C ASN A 224 15.41 -2.34 9.32
N LEU A 225 15.04 -2.75 8.11
CA LEU A 225 14.69 -4.14 7.86
C LEU A 225 15.90 -5.03 8.17
N PRO A 226 15.73 -6.15 8.90
CA PRO A 226 16.79 -7.13 9.06
C PRO A 226 17.27 -7.57 7.68
N LYS A 227 18.58 -7.60 7.50
CA LYS A 227 19.21 -8.04 6.25
C LYS A 227 19.11 -9.54 6.11
#